data_5a5301158c60efaea8617ac7ea9b14b5
#
_entry.id   5a5301158c60efaea8617ac7ea9b14b5
#
_cell.length_a   1.000
_cell.length_b   1.000
_cell.length_c   1.000
_cell.angle_alpha   90.00
_cell.angle_beta   90.00
_cell.angle_gamma   90.00
#
_symmetry.space_group_name_H-M   'P 1'
#
loop_
_entity.id
_entity.type
_entity.pdbx_description
1 polymer ?
#
loop_
_entity_poly.entity_id
_entity_poly.type
_entity_poly.pdbx_seq_one_letter_code
_entity_poly.pdbx_strand_id
1 'polypeptide(L)'
;MMIDYCSIGKRIKLTRIKQGVLQKDLAEKIGISKPHMSNIETAHTKIGLETLVAIANALNTSVDEFLSDTVSNSQVIFNDELKTVLERADMEELKVICKPARVILKKD
;
A
#
# COMPACT_ATOMS: atom_id res chain seq x y z
N MET A 1 11.33 14.09 6.92
CA MET A 1 10.03 13.43 6.71
C MET A 1 9.76 12.46 7.84
N MET A 2 8.60 12.52 8.42
CA MET A 2 8.18 11.57 9.46
C MET A 2 7.11 10.64 8.92
N ILE A 3 7.21 9.37 9.28
CA ILE A 3 6.20 8.38 8.93
C ILE A 3 5.03 8.53 9.90
N ASP A 4 3.83 8.67 9.36
CA ASP A 4 2.61 8.79 10.17
C ASP A 4 2.03 7.40 10.44
N TYR A 5 2.50 6.77 11.50
CA TYR A 5 2.05 5.43 11.89
C TYR A 5 0.58 5.40 12.30
N CYS A 6 0.06 6.50 12.81
CA CYS A 6 -1.37 6.59 13.16
C CYS A 6 -2.24 6.50 11.92
N SER A 7 -1.85 7.20 10.87
CA SER A 7 -2.57 7.16 9.60
C SER A 7 -2.49 5.79 8.95
N ILE A 8 -1.31 5.19 8.97
CA ILE A 8 -1.10 3.84 8.44
C ILE A 8 -2.02 2.85 9.15
N GLY A 9 -2.03 2.87 10.48
CA GLY A 9 -2.88 1.98 11.28
C GLY A 9 -4.37 2.18 10.99
N LYS A 10 -4.81 3.41 10.88
CA LYS A 10 -6.20 3.73 10.55
C LYS A 10 -6.59 3.20 9.17
N ARG A 11 -5.72 3.35 8.19
CA ARG A 11 -5.98 2.86 6.83
C ARG A 11 -6.03 1.35 6.77
N ILE A 12 -5.17 0.68 7.52
CA ILE A 12 -5.21 -0.78 7.64
C ILE A 12 -6.55 -1.20 8.24
N LYS A 13 -6.94 -0.60 9.34
CA LYS A 13 -8.20 -0.91 10.01
C LYS A 13 -9.39 -0.67 9.09
N LEU A 14 -9.41 0.47 8.42
CA LEU A 14 -10.51 0.84 7.53
C LEU A 14 -10.62 -0.15 6.36
N THR A 15 -9.51 -0.50 5.74
CA THR A 15 -9.48 -1.47 4.64
C THR A 15 -9.98 -2.82 5.12
N ARG A 16 -9.52 -3.26 6.28
CA ARG A 16 -9.93 -4.53 6.89
C ARG A 16 -11.44 -4.56 7.13
N ILE A 17 -11.97 -3.50 7.73
CA ILE A 17 -13.40 -3.40 8.03
C ILE A 17 -14.24 -3.39 6.75
N LYS A 18 -13.80 -2.64 5.75
CA LYS A 18 -14.49 -2.60 4.45
C LYS A 18 -14.60 -3.97 3.80
N GLN A 19 -13.62 -4.83 4.01
CA GLN A 19 -13.61 -6.18 3.45
C GLN A 19 -14.29 -7.19 4.37
N GLY A 20 -14.80 -6.76 5.52
CA GLY A 20 -15.46 -7.66 6.46
C GLY A 20 -14.52 -8.63 7.15
N VAL A 21 -13.24 -8.30 7.26
CA VAL A 21 -12.23 -9.16 7.88
C VAL A 21 -12.08 -8.80 9.35
N LEU A 22 -12.18 -9.79 10.23
CA LEU A 22 -11.97 -9.59 11.66
C LEU A 22 -10.49 -9.40 11.97
N GLN A 23 -10.21 -8.60 12.99
CA GLN A 23 -8.83 -8.32 13.41
C GLN A 23 -8.06 -9.61 13.73
N LYS A 24 -8.70 -10.55 14.44
CA LYS A 24 -8.05 -11.82 14.77
C LYS A 24 -7.75 -12.66 13.53
N ASP A 25 -8.64 -12.60 12.53
CA ASP A 25 -8.46 -13.41 11.33
C ASP A 25 -7.30 -12.86 10.48
N LEU A 26 -7.18 -11.54 10.38
CA LEU A 26 -6.05 -10.92 9.70
C LEU A 26 -4.73 -11.24 10.43
N ALA A 27 -4.73 -11.10 11.76
CA ALA A 27 -3.55 -11.40 12.57
C ALA A 27 -3.10 -12.85 12.37
N GLU A 28 -4.03 -13.79 12.42
CA GLU A 28 -3.75 -15.20 12.20
C GLU A 28 -3.18 -15.45 10.81
N LYS A 29 -3.76 -14.83 9.80
CA LYS A 29 -3.35 -14.99 8.41
C LYS A 29 -1.91 -14.57 8.17
N ILE A 30 -1.44 -13.53 8.85
CA ILE A 30 -0.07 -13.04 8.69
C ILE A 30 0.88 -13.51 9.79
N GLY A 31 0.40 -14.34 10.72
CA GLY A 31 1.25 -14.96 11.73
C GLY A 31 1.63 -14.08 12.92
N ILE A 32 0.77 -13.14 13.30
CA ILE A 32 0.99 -12.32 14.50
C ILE A 32 -0.18 -12.48 15.45
N SER A 33 -0.01 -12.05 16.70
CA SER A 33 -1.07 -12.11 17.69
C SER A 33 -2.12 -11.03 17.46
N LYS A 34 -3.33 -11.25 17.94
CA LYS A 34 -4.39 -10.24 17.88
C LYS A 34 -4.00 -8.95 18.62
N PRO A 35 -3.43 -9.01 19.84
CA PRO A 35 -2.94 -7.80 20.49
C PRO A 35 -1.90 -7.03 19.68
N HIS A 36 -0.99 -7.74 19.01
CA HIS A 36 0.00 -7.11 18.13
C HIS A 36 -0.70 -6.37 16.98
N MET A 37 -1.68 -7.01 16.34
CA MET A 37 -2.45 -6.38 15.28
C MET A 37 -3.17 -5.12 15.79
N SER A 38 -3.78 -5.21 16.97
CA SER A 38 -4.45 -4.07 17.60
C SER A 38 -3.48 -2.92 17.83
N ASN A 39 -2.27 -3.23 18.31
CA ASN A 39 -1.24 -2.21 18.54
C ASN A 39 -0.77 -1.55 17.25
N ILE A 40 -0.74 -2.30 16.16
CA ILE A 40 -0.41 -1.74 14.83
C ILE A 40 -1.51 -0.78 14.39
N GLU A 41 -2.77 -1.19 14.50
CA GLU A 41 -3.90 -0.36 14.04
C GLU A 41 -4.06 0.91 14.85
N THR A 42 -3.66 0.90 16.12
CA THR A 42 -3.74 2.07 17.02
C THR A 42 -2.41 2.83 17.12
N ALA A 43 -1.38 2.37 16.42
CA ALA A 43 -0.05 2.98 16.42
C ALA A 43 0.68 2.93 17.78
N HIS A 44 0.28 2.04 18.68
CA HIS A 44 1.05 1.76 19.89
C HIS A 44 2.36 1.06 19.57
N THR A 45 2.42 0.38 18.42
CA THR A 45 3.62 -0.25 17.91
C THR A 45 3.86 0.25 16.49
N LYS A 46 5.10 0.61 16.18
CA LYS A 46 5.48 0.98 14.82
C LYS A 46 5.54 -0.26 13.96
N ILE A 47 4.77 -0.27 12.89
CA ILE A 47 4.74 -1.41 11.98
C ILE A 47 6.07 -1.53 11.23
N GLY A 48 6.58 -2.76 11.13
CA GLY A 48 7.74 -3.04 10.30
C GLY A 48 7.36 -3.22 8.83
N LEU A 49 8.34 -3.08 7.97
CA LEU A 49 8.11 -3.18 6.52
C LEU A 49 7.56 -4.54 6.11
N GLU A 50 8.12 -5.61 6.66
CA GLU A 50 7.66 -6.96 6.33
C GLU A 50 6.22 -7.19 6.73
N THR A 51 5.84 -6.71 7.90
CA THR A 51 4.47 -6.82 8.39
C THR A 51 3.51 -6.00 7.52
N LEU A 52 3.93 -4.81 7.12
CA LEU A 52 3.13 -3.96 6.24
C LEU A 52 2.86 -4.63 4.90
N VAL A 53 3.89 -5.24 4.30
CA VAL A 53 3.74 -5.98 3.05
C VAL A 53 2.83 -7.20 3.24
N ALA A 54 2.98 -7.92 4.34
CA ALA A 54 2.13 -9.08 4.64
C ALA A 54 0.65 -8.68 4.77
N ILE A 55 0.38 -7.56 5.43
CA ILE A 55 -0.98 -7.04 5.56
C ILE A 55 -1.55 -6.66 4.20
N ALA A 56 -0.78 -5.95 3.39
CA ALA A 56 -1.21 -5.56 2.06
C ALA A 56 -1.56 -6.77 1.20
N ASN A 57 -0.73 -7.80 1.24
CA ASN A 57 -0.99 -9.05 0.52
C ASN A 57 -2.24 -9.75 1.04
N ALA A 58 -2.40 -9.80 2.36
CA ALA A 58 -3.55 -10.47 2.99
C ALA A 58 -4.86 -9.76 2.68
N LEU A 59 -4.85 -8.44 2.56
CA LEU A 59 -6.03 -7.64 2.23
C LEU A 59 -6.16 -7.37 0.72
N ASN A 60 -5.27 -7.96 -0.07
CA ASN A 60 -5.26 -7.81 -1.53
C ASN A 60 -5.27 -6.35 -1.96
N THR A 61 -4.40 -5.56 -1.35
CA THR A 61 -4.26 -4.14 -1.65
C THR A 61 -2.77 -3.80 -1.78
N SER A 62 -2.46 -2.57 -2.14
CA SER A 62 -1.07 -2.14 -2.27
C SER A 62 -0.59 -1.46 -1.00
N VAL A 63 0.72 -1.49 -0.77
CA VAL A 63 1.35 -0.76 0.33
C VAL A 63 1.11 0.75 0.18
N ASP A 64 1.08 1.24 -1.04
CA ASP A 64 0.81 2.66 -1.33
C ASP A 64 -0.49 3.15 -0.71
N GLU A 65 -1.51 2.31 -0.68
CA GLU A 65 -2.80 2.65 -0.08
C GLU A 65 -2.65 3.04 1.38
N PHE A 66 -1.79 2.33 2.11
CA PHE A 66 -1.56 2.60 3.53
C PHE A 66 -0.63 3.79 3.77
N LEU A 67 0.23 4.10 2.81
CA LEU A 67 1.25 5.15 2.92
C LEU A 67 0.84 6.47 2.29
N SER A 68 -0.36 6.58 1.74
CA SER A 68 -0.77 7.74 0.96
C SER A 68 -0.74 9.06 1.75
N ASP A 69 -0.96 9.01 3.06
CA ASP A 69 -0.89 10.22 3.89
C ASP A 69 0.55 10.56 4.29
N THR A 70 1.46 9.58 4.22
CA THR A 70 2.86 9.77 4.57
C THR A 70 3.65 10.34 3.40
N VAL A 71 3.34 9.88 2.18
CA VAL A 71 4.03 10.31 0.95
C VAL A 71 3.05 11.14 0.12
N SER A 72 2.81 12.36 0.59
CA SER A 72 1.70 13.19 0.13
C SER A 72 1.73 13.55 -1.36
N ASN A 73 2.90 13.69 -1.96
CA ASN A 73 3.01 14.10 -3.36
C ASN A 73 3.56 12.99 -4.27
N SER A 74 3.69 11.77 -3.76
CA SER A 74 4.33 10.68 -4.50
C SER A 74 3.59 10.35 -5.80
N GLN A 75 2.27 10.35 -5.76
CA GLN A 75 1.47 10.00 -6.92
C GLN A 75 1.56 11.06 -8.02
N VAL A 76 1.60 12.33 -7.64
CA VAL A 76 1.75 13.43 -8.59
C VAL A 76 3.13 13.36 -9.26
N ILE A 77 4.19 13.17 -8.46
CA ILE A 77 5.55 13.04 -8.97
C ILE A 77 5.66 11.87 -9.93
N PHE A 78 5.10 10.72 -9.55
CA PHE A 78 5.12 9.52 -10.39
C PHE A 78 4.42 9.77 -11.73
N ASN A 79 3.25 10.40 -11.71
CA ASN A 79 2.49 10.70 -12.92
C ASN A 79 3.24 11.64 -13.84
N ASP A 80 3.90 12.65 -13.28
CA ASP A 80 4.69 13.61 -14.07
C ASP A 80 5.91 12.92 -14.70
N GLU A 81 6.60 12.09 -13.95
CA GLU A 81 7.75 11.34 -14.47
C GLU A 81 7.32 10.37 -15.56
N LEU A 82 6.24 9.65 -15.36
CA LEU A 82 5.71 8.71 -16.34
C LEU A 82 5.31 9.45 -17.61
N LYS A 83 4.63 10.57 -17.49
CA LYS A 83 4.24 11.39 -18.63
C LYS A 83 5.45 11.84 -19.44
N THR A 84 6.50 12.31 -18.77
CA THR A 84 7.73 12.76 -19.42
C THR A 84 8.39 11.60 -20.18
N VAL A 85 8.46 10.42 -19.57
CA VAL A 85 9.05 9.25 -20.22
C VAL A 85 8.23 8.84 -21.43
N LEU A 86 6.91 8.80 -21.32
CA LEU A 86 6.02 8.44 -22.42
C LEU A 86 6.11 9.41 -23.59
N GLU A 87 6.31 10.70 -23.34
CA GLU A 87 6.45 11.70 -24.37
C GLU A 87 7.75 11.55 -25.16
N ARG A 88 8.80 10.99 -24.55
CA ARG A 88 10.13 10.85 -25.16
C ARG A 88 10.40 9.47 -25.75
N ALA A 89 9.64 8.46 -25.37
CA ALA A 89 9.86 7.08 -25.78
C ALA A 89 9.28 6.83 -27.17
N ASP A 90 9.93 5.95 -27.96
CA ASP A 90 9.36 5.46 -29.20
C ASP A 90 8.32 4.37 -28.92
N MET A 91 7.67 3.84 -29.97
CA MET A 91 6.60 2.87 -29.82
C MET A 91 7.01 1.59 -29.10
N GLU A 92 8.22 1.13 -29.32
CA GLU A 92 8.70 -0.09 -28.66
C GLU A 92 9.01 0.18 -27.21
N GLU A 93 9.64 1.30 -26.91
CA GLU A 93 9.90 1.72 -25.53
C GLU A 93 8.59 1.91 -24.77
N LEU A 94 7.58 2.47 -25.41
CA LEU A 94 6.26 2.62 -24.80
C LEU A 94 5.65 1.28 -24.43
N LYS A 95 5.80 0.25 -25.27
CA LYS A 95 5.29 -1.08 -24.95
C LYS A 95 5.96 -1.66 -23.72
N VAL A 96 7.26 -1.49 -23.59
CA VAL A 96 8.00 -1.97 -22.43
C VAL A 96 7.61 -1.21 -21.17
N ILE A 97 7.47 0.10 -21.26
CA ILE A 97 7.12 0.96 -20.12
C ILE A 97 5.66 0.75 -19.71
N CYS A 98 4.76 0.70 -20.68
CA CYS A 98 3.33 0.55 -20.39
C CYS A 98 2.98 -0.81 -19.80
N LYS A 99 3.74 -1.85 -20.09
CA LYS A 99 3.46 -3.19 -19.59
C LYS A 99 3.47 -3.26 -18.07
N PRO A 100 4.50 -2.77 -17.35
CA PRO A 100 4.45 -2.71 -15.89
C PRO A 100 3.34 -1.79 -15.39
N ALA A 101 3.13 -0.63 -16.01
CA ALA A 101 2.07 0.29 -15.63
C ALA A 101 0.69 -0.35 -15.79
N ARG A 102 0.49 -1.12 -16.86
CA ARG A 102 -0.76 -1.83 -17.10
C ARG A 102 -1.01 -2.91 -16.06
N VAL A 103 0.03 -3.60 -15.63
CA VAL A 103 -0.10 -4.60 -14.55
C VAL A 103 -0.57 -3.93 -13.27
N ILE A 104 -0.05 -2.77 -12.93
CA ILE A 104 -0.48 -2.00 -11.77
C ILE A 104 -1.94 -1.55 -11.94
N LEU A 105 -2.30 -1.02 -13.09
CA LEU A 105 -3.65 -0.51 -13.36
C LEU A 105 -4.70 -1.62 -13.44
N LYS A 106 -4.32 -2.82 -13.85
CA LYS A 106 -5.25 -3.95 -13.93
C LYS A 106 -5.76 -4.41 -12.58
N LYS A 107 -5.20 -3.94 -11.51
CA LYS A 107 -5.68 -4.26 -10.16
C LYS A 107 -6.88 -3.42 -9.75
N ASP A 108 -7.23 -2.48 -10.55
CA ASP A 108 -8.41 -1.64 -10.31
C ASP A 108 -9.71 -2.43 -10.45
#